data_e089fadf5293224e6e77c85b65fae30c
#
_entry.id   e089fadf5293224e6e77c85b65fae30c
#
_cell.length_a   1.000
_cell.length_b   1.000
_cell.length_c   1.000
_cell.angle_alpha   90.00
_cell.angle_beta   90.00
_cell.angle_gamma   90.00
#
_symmetry.space_group_name_H-M   'P 1'
#
loop_
_entity.id
_entity.type
_entity.pdbx_description
1 polymer ?
#
loop_
_entity_poly.entity_id
_entity_poly.type
_entity_poly.pdbx_seq_one_letter_code
_entity_poly.pdbx_strand_id
1 'polypeptide(L)'
;MGGPDRRRSASFTPQPPAGWLGLSDEDLLYQIESLGDGLHDRDDVLLEVVRSDRHFFIRQEAAKKIRDPELLKSHAEDRHIGQILVRVMTRTADVEYLERLASETRYLEVRKAAETQLQQITERLRSGRPR
;
A
#
# COMPACT_ATOMS: atom_id res chain seq x y z
N MET A 1 -37.94 -2.65 -21.97
CA MET A 1 -37.51 -2.42 -21.89
C MET A 1 -36.86 -2.33 -21.72
N GLY A 2 -36.76 -2.30 -21.48
CA GLY A 2 -36.08 -1.94 -21.31
C GLY A 2 -35.45 -1.71 -21.11
N GLY A 3 -35.35 -1.80 -21.09
CA GLY A 3 -34.65 -1.46 -20.86
C GLY A 3 -34.08 -1.10 -20.54
N PRO A 4 -34.04 -0.97 -20.70
CA PRO A 4 -33.30 -0.61 -20.18
C PRO A 4 -32.79 -0.33 -19.45
N ASP A 5 -32.98 -0.12 -19.14
CA ASP A 5 -32.52 0.18 -18.49
C ASP A 5 -31.90 -0.09 -17.79
N ARG A 6 -31.83 -0.37 -17.77
CA ARG A 6 -31.24 -0.57 -17.18
C ARG A 6 -30.31 -0.35 -16.89
N ARG A 7 -30.27 -0.10 -16.81
CA ARG A 7 -29.42 0.16 -16.53
C ARG A 7 -28.88 0.81 -16.17
N ARG A 8 -29.24 1.08 -15.92
CA ARG A 8 -28.87 1.70 -15.55
C ARG A 8 -28.51 1.91 -14.90
N SER A 9 -28.77 1.74 -14.65
CA SER A 9 -28.46 1.99 -14.09
C SER A 9 -27.92 2.08 -13.49
N ALA A 10 -27.89 2.03 -13.56
CA ALA A 10 -27.31 2.21 -13.18
C ALA A 10 -26.81 2.72 -12.62
N SER A 11 -26.76 3.03 -12.43
CA SER A 11 -26.27 3.45 -11.97
C SER A 11 -25.81 3.93 -11.03
N PHE A 12 -25.95 4.43 -10.34
CA PHE A 12 -25.50 4.80 -9.45
C PHE A 12 -25.41 4.35 -8.30
N THR A 13 -25.57 4.26 -8.48
CA THR A 13 -25.53 3.52 -7.24
C THR A 13 -24.18 3.67 -6.54
N PRO A 14 -24.17 3.64 -5.16
CA PRO A 14 -22.91 3.69 -4.44
C PRO A 14 -22.00 2.57 -4.93
N GLN A 15 -20.79 2.91 -5.17
CA GLN A 15 -19.84 1.96 -5.71
C GLN A 15 -19.35 1.03 -4.63
N PRO A 16 -19.45 -0.29 -4.82
CA PRO A 16 -18.74 -1.19 -3.93
C PRO A 16 -17.24 -0.98 -4.11
N PRO A 17 -16.42 -1.45 -3.16
CA PRO A 17 -14.97 -1.29 -3.32
C PRO A 17 -14.47 -1.76 -4.67
N ALA A 18 -15.04 -2.83 -5.19
CA ALA A 18 -14.62 -3.36 -6.48
C ALA A 18 -14.88 -2.38 -7.62
N GLY A 19 -15.72 -1.37 -7.38
CA GLY A 19 -15.98 -0.38 -8.40
C GLY A 19 -14.75 0.37 -8.86
N TRP A 20 -13.77 0.53 -7.96
CA TRP A 20 -12.53 1.18 -8.35
C TRP A 20 -11.78 0.36 -9.39
N LEU A 21 -11.86 -0.95 -9.31
CA LEU A 21 -11.14 -1.81 -10.25
C LEU A 21 -11.76 -1.80 -11.64
N GLY A 22 -12.95 -1.21 -11.78
CA GLY A 22 -13.54 -1.04 -13.09
C GLY A 22 -13.13 0.24 -13.78
N LEU A 23 -12.37 1.11 -13.09
CA LEU A 23 -11.94 2.38 -13.65
C LEU A 23 -10.74 2.19 -14.56
N SER A 24 -10.57 3.15 -15.48
CA SER A 24 -9.33 3.19 -16.26
C SER A 24 -8.16 3.46 -15.32
N ASP A 25 -6.95 3.20 -15.81
CA ASP A 25 -5.76 3.49 -15.01
C ASP A 25 -5.72 4.95 -14.58
N GLU A 26 -6.06 5.85 -15.48
CA GLU A 26 -6.02 7.27 -15.20
C GLU A 26 -7.01 7.66 -14.11
N ASP A 27 -8.24 7.17 -14.24
CA ASP A 27 -9.28 7.50 -13.26
C ASP A 27 -8.99 6.84 -11.92
N LEU A 28 -8.47 5.63 -11.96
CA LEU A 28 -8.12 4.93 -10.73
C LEU A 28 -7.02 5.67 -9.98
N LEU A 29 -6.00 6.09 -10.71
CA LEU A 29 -4.91 6.84 -10.09
C LEU A 29 -5.40 8.14 -9.49
N TYR A 30 -6.31 8.81 -10.19
CA TYR A 30 -6.90 10.04 -9.67
C TYR A 30 -7.62 9.79 -8.34
N GLN A 31 -8.40 8.71 -8.27
CA GLN A 31 -9.10 8.37 -7.03
C GLN A 31 -8.13 8.12 -5.89
N ILE A 32 -7.05 7.39 -6.19
CA ILE A 32 -6.04 7.10 -5.17
C ILE A 32 -5.39 8.38 -4.66
N GLU A 33 -4.99 9.24 -5.59
CA GLU A 33 -4.29 10.46 -5.23
C GLU A 33 -5.19 11.48 -4.54
N SER A 34 -6.49 11.35 -4.71
CA SER A 34 -7.44 12.25 -4.08
C SER A 34 -7.59 11.98 -2.59
N LEU A 35 -7.15 10.82 -2.12
CA LEU A 35 -7.25 10.51 -0.71
C LEU A 35 -6.18 11.26 0.06
N GLY A 36 -6.53 11.76 1.23
CA GLY A 36 -5.55 12.39 2.10
C GLY A 36 -4.69 11.34 2.76
N ASP A 37 -3.43 11.66 2.97
CA ASP A 37 -2.49 10.74 3.58
C ASP A 37 -2.91 10.45 5.02
N GLY A 38 -3.30 9.21 5.28
CA GLY A 38 -3.67 8.80 6.63
C GLY A 38 -4.97 9.40 7.15
N LEU A 39 -5.72 10.11 6.31
CA LEU A 39 -6.94 10.80 6.74
C LEU A 39 -8.21 10.11 6.26
N HIS A 40 -8.09 9.00 5.61
CA HIS A 40 -9.24 8.27 5.06
C HIS A 40 -9.39 6.94 5.76
N ASP A 41 -10.45 6.22 5.43
CA ASP A 41 -10.67 4.88 5.95
C ASP A 41 -10.91 3.91 4.79
N ARG A 42 -10.16 4.08 3.71
CA ARG A 42 -10.34 3.29 2.49
C ARG A 42 -9.24 2.24 2.30
N ASP A 43 -8.67 1.75 3.41
CA ASP A 43 -7.64 0.73 3.29
C ASP A 43 -8.13 -0.51 2.57
N ASP A 44 -9.40 -0.85 2.74
CA ASP A 44 -9.95 -2.04 2.08
C ASP A 44 -9.92 -1.89 0.56
N VAL A 45 -10.30 -0.73 0.06
CA VAL A 45 -10.30 -0.49 -1.39
C VAL A 45 -8.87 -0.42 -1.92
N LEU A 46 -8.01 0.24 -1.17
CA LEU A 46 -6.61 0.37 -1.57
C LEU A 46 -5.94 -1.00 -1.62
N LEU A 47 -6.24 -1.86 -0.66
CA LEU A 47 -5.67 -3.19 -0.65
C LEU A 47 -6.12 -4.00 -1.86
N GLU A 48 -7.35 -3.79 -2.30
CA GLU A 48 -7.83 -4.44 -3.52
C GLU A 48 -6.99 -4.04 -4.72
N VAL A 49 -6.64 -2.76 -4.80
CA VAL A 49 -5.79 -2.28 -5.89
C VAL A 49 -4.40 -2.91 -5.80
N VAL A 50 -3.85 -2.99 -4.59
CA VAL A 50 -2.54 -3.61 -4.40
C VAL A 50 -2.54 -5.07 -4.86
N ARG A 51 -3.64 -5.75 -4.64
CA ARG A 51 -3.77 -7.17 -5.02
C ARG A 51 -4.12 -7.38 -6.48
N SER A 52 -4.50 -6.32 -7.17
CA SER A 52 -4.94 -6.43 -8.55
C SER A 52 -3.74 -6.65 -9.49
N ASP A 53 -4.05 -6.86 -10.76
CA ASP A 53 -3.02 -7.00 -11.77
C ASP A 53 -2.74 -5.68 -12.49
N ARG A 54 -3.08 -4.57 -11.86
CA ARG A 54 -2.78 -3.26 -12.41
C ARG A 54 -1.27 -3.06 -12.48
N HIS A 55 -0.87 -2.09 -13.28
CA HIS A 55 0.54 -1.74 -13.44
C HIS A 55 1.16 -1.47 -12.07
N PHE A 56 2.43 -1.85 -11.90
CA PHE A 56 3.07 -1.75 -10.59
C PHE A 56 3.03 -0.32 -10.04
N PHE A 57 3.11 0.68 -10.92
CA PHE A 57 3.08 2.07 -10.46
C PHE A 57 1.78 2.39 -9.72
N ILE A 58 0.66 1.91 -10.26
CA ILE A 58 -0.64 2.16 -9.63
C ILE A 58 -0.73 1.41 -8.31
N ARG A 59 -0.25 0.18 -8.29
CA ARG A 59 -0.25 -0.61 -7.06
C ARG A 59 0.62 0.05 -5.99
N GLN A 60 1.75 0.62 -6.38
CA GLN A 60 2.61 1.33 -5.46
C GLN A 60 1.91 2.56 -4.87
N GLU A 61 1.22 3.31 -5.71
CA GLU A 61 0.53 4.50 -5.22
C GLU A 61 -0.57 4.13 -4.24
N ALA A 62 -1.27 3.04 -4.50
CA ALA A 62 -2.28 2.56 -3.57
C ALA A 62 -1.64 2.13 -2.25
N ALA A 63 -0.53 1.42 -2.32
CA ALA A 63 0.14 0.95 -1.11
C ALA A 63 0.61 2.12 -0.25
N LYS A 64 1.07 3.19 -0.88
CA LYS A 64 1.53 4.36 -0.14
C LYS A 64 0.41 5.04 0.65
N LYS A 65 -0.82 4.86 0.22
CA LYS A 65 -1.95 5.49 0.89
C LYS A 65 -2.54 4.62 2.00
N ILE A 66 -2.17 3.36 2.07
CA ILE A 66 -2.70 2.47 3.10
C ILE A 66 -2.23 2.95 4.47
N ARG A 67 -3.17 3.08 5.39
CA ARG A 67 -2.89 3.59 6.73
C ARG A 67 -2.28 2.55 7.65
N ASP A 68 -2.69 1.30 7.49
CA ASP A 68 -2.25 0.22 8.37
C ASP A 68 -1.22 -0.63 7.64
N PRO A 69 0.07 -0.45 7.92
CA PRO A 69 1.10 -1.21 7.22
C PRO A 69 1.02 -2.70 7.44
N GLU A 70 0.33 -3.15 8.49
CA GLU A 70 0.18 -4.59 8.69
C GLU A 70 -0.50 -5.25 7.51
N LEU A 71 -1.37 -4.51 6.81
CA LEU A 71 -2.06 -5.06 5.66
C LEU A 71 -1.12 -5.36 4.50
N LEU A 72 0.02 -4.71 4.46
CA LEU A 72 0.98 -4.92 3.37
C LEU A 72 1.92 -6.08 3.63
N LYS A 73 1.94 -6.62 4.84
CA LYS A 73 2.89 -7.68 5.17
C LYS A 73 2.67 -8.93 4.34
N SER A 74 1.44 -9.22 3.96
CA SER A 74 1.17 -10.38 3.12
C SER A 74 1.67 -10.19 1.69
N HIS A 75 2.09 -8.99 1.35
CA HIS A 75 2.61 -8.67 0.02
C HIS A 75 4.08 -8.30 0.04
N ALA A 76 4.76 -8.62 1.12
CA ALA A 76 6.19 -8.31 1.27
C ALA A 76 7.05 -9.04 0.23
N GLU A 77 6.53 -10.12 -0.34
CA GLU A 77 7.23 -10.85 -1.39
C GLU A 77 7.22 -10.11 -2.72
N ASP A 78 6.42 -9.10 -2.85
CA ASP A 78 6.40 -8.27 -4.05
C ASP A 78 7.51 -7.23 -3.93
N ARG A 79 8.37 -7.18 -4.96
CA ARG A 79 9.54 -6.30 -4.91
C ARG A 79 9.16 -4.84 -4.67
N HIS A 80 8.10 -4.39 -5.31
CA HIS A 80 7.70 -2.99 -5.20
C HIS A 80 6.97 -2.70 -3.90
N ILE A 81 6.04 -3.57 -3.55
CA ILE A 81 5.26 -3.37 -2.33
C ILE A 81 6.13 -3.55 -1.10
N GLY A 82 7.07 -4.49 -1.15
CA GLY A 82 7.98 -4.70 -0.03
C GLY A 82 8.78 -3.47 0.32
N GLN A 83 9.23 -2.72 -0.69
CA GLN A 83 9.97 -1.50 -0.43
C GLN A 83 9.10 -0.44 0.24
N ILE A 84 7.84 -0.35 -0.17
CA ILE A 84 6.93 0.61 0.43
C ILE A 84 6.64 0.24 1.87
N LEU A 85 6.42 -1.04 2.11
CA LEU A 85 6.19 -1.53 3.46
C LEU A 85 7.37 -1.15 4.38
N VAL A 86 8.59 -1.37 3.91
CA VAL A 86 9.76 -1.04 4.71
C VAL A 86 9.80 0.43 5.08
N ARG A 87 9.46 1.29 4.13
CA ARG A 87 9.55 2.73 4.36
C ARG A 87 8.61 3.22 5.45
N VAL A 88 7.49 2.55 5.64
CA VAL A 88 6.53 2.97 6.66
C VAL A 88 6.77 2.29 8.00
N MET A 89 7.73 1.37 8.06
CA MET A 89 8.05 0.69 9.32
C MET A 89 9.20 1.41 9.99
N THR A 90 8.86 2.37 10.83
CA THR A 90 9.85 3.25 11.45
C THR A 90 9.94 3.12 12.95
N ARG A 91 9.16 2.22 13.54
CA ARG A 91 9.07 2.12 14.99
C ARG A 91 10.04 1.06 15.52
N THR A 92 10.41 1.22 16.79
CA THR A 92 11.22 0.20 17.46
C THR A 92 10.55 -1.17 17.39
N ALA A 93 9.22 -1.18 17.48
CA ALA A 93 8.48 -2.44 17.44
C ALA A 93 8.60 -3.14 16.07
N ASP A 94 9.04 -2.42 15.04
CA ASP A 94 9.17 -3.00 13.71
C ASP A 94 10.52 -3.65 13.47
N VAL A 95 11.47 -3.49 14.39
CA VAL A 95 12.85 -3.95 14.17
C VAL A 95 12.91 -5.44 13.90
N GLU A 96 12.21 -6.21 14.70
CA GLU A 96 12.26 -7.67 14.54
C GLU A 96 11.76 -8.12 13.19
N TYR A 97 10.67 -7.51 12.74
CA TYR A 97 10.12 -7.84 11.43
C TYR A 97 11.09 -7.43 10.32
N LEU A 98 11.68 -6.25 10.45
CA LEU A 98 12.62 -5.77 9.43
C LEU A 98 13.85 -6.65 9.34
N GLU A 99 14.34 -7.13 10.49
CA GLU A 99 15.49 -8.04 10.48
C GLU A 99 15.16 -9.33 9.77
N ARG A 100 13.99 -9.87 10.04
CA ARG A 100 13.58 -11.11 9.39
C ARG A 100 13.38 -10.88 7.89
N LEU A 101 12.75 -9.77 7.54
CA LEU A 101 12.54 -9.47 6.13
C LEU A 101 13.87 -9.31 5.39
N ALA A 102 14.83 -8.63 6.01
CA ALA A 102 16.14 -8.44 5.39
C ALA A 102 16.83 -9.76 5.12
N SER A 103 16.65 -10.73 6.01
CA SER A 103 17.34 -12.01 5.85
C SER A 103 16.60 -12.98 4.94
N GLU A 104 15.28 -12.80 4.78
CA GLU A 104 14.49 -13.78 4.05
C GLU A 104 14.09 -13.35 2.64
N THR A 105 14.14 -12.05 2.36
CA THR A 105 13.69 -11.59 1.05
C THR A 105 14.67 -12.00 -0.05
N ARG A 106 14.12 -12.33 -1.20
CA ARG A 106 14.94 -12.65 -2.37
C ARG A 106 15.26 -11.42 -3.20
N TYR A 107 14.67 -10.27 -2.86
CA TYR A 107 14.88 -9.06 -3.64
C TYR A 107 15.90 -8.18 -2.97
N LEU A 108 16.97 -7.90 -3.70
CA LEU A 108 18.04 -7.06 -3.18
C LEU A 108 17.53 -5.69 -2.79
N GLU A 109 16.61 -5.14 -3.57
CA GLU A 109 16.07 -3.80 -3.27
C GLU A 109 15.35 -3.78 -1.92
N VAL A 110 14.60 -4.84 -1.63
CA VAL A 110 13.88 -4.92 -0.37
C VAL A 110 14.87 -5.11 0.78
N ARG A 111 15.87 -5.96 0.57
CA ARG A 111 16.89 -6.18 1.59
C ARG A 111 17.61 -4.88 1.94
N LYS A 112 18.05 -4.16 0.92
CA LYS A 112 18.78 -2.91 1.17
C LYS A 112 17.90 -1.89 1.86
N ALA A 113 16.63 -1.81 1.46
CA ALA A 113 15.71 -0.89 2.10
C ALA A 113 15.54 -1.24 3.57
N ALA A 114 15.39 -2.53 3.88
CA ALA A 114 15.21 -2.97 5.25
C ALA A 114 16.45 -2.68 6.08
N GLU A 115 17.64 -2.93 5.52
CA GLU A 115 18.88 -2.67 6.23
C GLU A 115 19.06 -1.18 6.50
N THR A 116 18.74 -0.35 5.52
CA THR A 116 18.80 1.10 5.70
C THR A 116 17.84 1.56 6.80
N GLN A 117 16.65 1.02 6.80
CA GLN A 117 15.66 1.39 7.79
C GLN A 117 16.09 0.95 9.18
N LEU A 118 16.65 -0.25 9.31
CA LEU A 118 17.16 -0.73 10.57
C LEU A 118 18.27 0.19 11.08
N GLN A 119 19.15 0.62 10.20
CA GLN A 119 20.22 1.50 10.57
C GLN A 119 19.67 2.84 11.08
N GLN A 120 18.64 3.36 10.42
CA GLN A 120 18.05 4.62 10.84
C GLN A 120 17.38 4.51 12.20
N ILE A 121 16.71 3.40 12.46
CA ILE A 121 16.09 3.19 13.76
C ILE A 121 17.17 3.09 14.84
N THR A 122 18.24 2.36 14.56
CA THR A 122 19.33 2.21 15.48
C THR A 122 20.00 3.53 15.80
N GLU A 123 20.22 4.35 14.78
CA GLU A 123 20.83 5.66 14.99
C GLU A 123 19.95 6.55 15.85
N ARG A 124 18.66 6.49 15.64
CA ARG A 124 17.72 7.29 16.43
C ARG A 124 17.76 6.87 17.89
N LEU A 125 17.80 5.57 18.14
CA LEU A 125 17.87 5.06 19.51
C LEU A 125 19.19 5.42 20.17
N ARG A 126 20.28 5.31 19.40
CA ARG A 126 21.60 5.62 19.94
C ARG A 126 21.73 7.10 20.29
N SER A 127 21.13 7.96 19.51
CA SER A 127 21.21 9.39 19.77
C SER A 127 20.35 9.81 20.94
N GLY A 128 19.47 8.93 21.41
CA GLY A 128 18.59 9.25 22.52
C GLY A 128 17.47 10.21 22.17
N ARG A 129 17.21 10.40 20.90
CA ARG A 129 16.16 11.32 20.47
C ARG A 129 14.81 10.62 20.42
N PRO A 130 13.83 11.17 21.10
CA PRO A 130 12.46 10.65 20.97
C PRO A 130 11.90 11.02 19.61
N ARG A 131 11.09 10.16 19.08
CA ARG A 131 10.39 10.46 17.84
C ARG A 131 9.03 9.86 17.89
#